data_5008daa5cfa53fc3779736181085d85c
#
_entry.id   5008daa5cfa53fc3779736181085d85c
#
_cell.length_a   1.000
_cell.length_b   1.000
_cell.length_c   1.000
_cell.angle_alpha   90.00
_cell.angle_beta   90.00
_cell.angle_gamma   90.00
#
_symmetry.space_group_name_H-M   'P 1'
#
loop_
_entity.id
_entity.type
_entity.pdbx_description
1 polymer ?
#
loop_
_entity_poly.entity_id
_entity_poly.type
_entity_poly.pdbx_seq_one_letter_code
_entity_poly.pdbx_strand_id
1 'polypeptide(L)'
;MSIKPNLEIQSISIKYTIITLTSIALISLLLKLYTMDFSFPVNSDVLAYSLQAISHTNGDFSQSSHRGIGWSLFVSFFYSFIDSENFLIYSNVIRILSIIVSTSTIFLVYLLGKKFFNQKYSLVVAALYAFEPHLNYNSGFGLTEPLYHLAIIGAFYFLINKNTKFIIPSLIIAGAIWWIRLNGIVFFIIIIIIFIITKRNSPNFLRNLLLGISIFLVIVSPMLYDRSQQFDDPFYIAYSQYVFSGTFEKMISIEEKNTTSTASDYIEANGILPFLKSFFLDGIYNIISTLWRISFPYLFILIPFGIIFSFRAFDQDRNSITANWIFIILSLASLTITFSLISEKRYLYYLFPFLIIFCVIPVQRVTTYGLNTFSFSEKQKSIFLIIIMLIALVLATSFTLRYDQIDDSLEIEKYEFSKYVLNNLDGNSLREFGGSLDYLKLVYVENSPEKFKNCEVEFNKKLCGYDKSEGYVQRITITGNSIEEILDKGQTYDLKYIFVNKERNDFHGFIDDIYFKEDDYPYLEKIFDSDTHGFQNLKVKVFEINYDEYWNFKKINN
;
A
#
# COMPACT_ATOMS: atom_id res chain seq x y z
N MET A 1 -27.82 27.56 -30.84
CA MET A 1 -27.51 26.79 -32.05
C MET A 1 -26.86 25.49 -31.65
N SER A 2 -27.62 24.39 -31.60
CA SER A 2 -27.15 23.07 -31.21
C SER A 2 -26.58 22.39 -32.45
N ILE A 3 -25.28 22.49 -32.67
CA ILE A 3 -24.60 21.70 -33.67
C ILE A 3 -24.37 20.31 -33.00
N LYS A 4 -25.28 19.36 -33.28
CA LYS A 4 -24.97 17.97 -33.09
C LYS A 4 -24.05 17.55 -34.24
N PRO A 5 -22.76 17.31 -34.03
CA PRO A 5 -21.95 16.68 -35.05
C PRO A 5 -22.36 15.22 -35.09
N ASN A 6 -22.96 14.78 -36.18
CA ASN A 6 -23.01 13.37 -36.56
C ASN A 6 -21.56 12.91 -36.81
N LEU A 7 -20.84 12.63 -35.76
CA LEU A 7 -19.55 11.96 -35.82
C LEU A 7 -19.81 10.44 -35.73
N GLU A 8 -20.12 9.82 -36.86
CA GLU A 8 -19.82 8.41 -37.07
C GLU A 8 -18.30 8.23 -36.99
N ILE A 9 -17.80 8.15 -35.75
CA ILE A 9 -16.41 7.79 -35.50
C ILE A 9 -16.31 6.31 -35.93
N GLN A 10 -15.61 6.03 -37.02
CA GLN A 10 -15.29 4.68 -37.46
C GLN A 10 -14.77 3.89 -36.24
N SER A 11 -15.55 2.92 -35.80
CA SER A 11 -15.16 2.01 -34.72
C SER A 11 -13.93 1.22 -35.19
N ILE A 12 -12.86 1.22 -34.40
CA ILE A 12 -11.73 0.32 -34.67
C ILE A 12 -12.28 -1.11 -34.70
N SER A 13 -11.78 -1.93 -35.64
CA SER A 13 -12.13 -3.34 -35.65
C SER A 13 -11.80 -3.98 -34.30
N ILE A 14 -12.70 -4.82 -33.80
CA ILE A 14 -12.53 -5.57 -32.53
C ILE A 14 -11.17 -6.31 -32.55
N LYS A 15 -10.75 -6.87 -33.69
CA LYS A 15 -9.47 -7.55 -33.84
C LYS A 15 -8.29 -6.63 -33.49
N TYR A 16 -8.25 -5.40 -34.03
CA TYR A 16 -7.17 -4.44 -33.73
C TYR A 16 -7.18 -4.00 -32.25
N THR A 17 -8.36 -3.86 -31.65
CA THR A 17 -8.47 -3.53 -30.22
C THR A 17 -7.89 -4.62 -29.35
N ILE A 18 -8.25 -5.89 -29.64
CA ILE A 18 -7.71 -7.03 -28.87
C ILE A 18 -6.19 -7.09 -29.02
N ILE A 19 -5.67 -6.98 -30.24
CA ILE A 19 -4.22 -7.01 -30.48
C ILE A 19 -3.53 -5.87 -29.69
N THR A 20 -4.02 -4.64 -29.79
CA THR A 20 -3.41 -3.49 -29.10
C THR A 20 -3.46 -3.65 -27.58
N LEU A 21 -4.62 -4.06 -27.03
CA LEU A 21 -4.78 -4.25 -25.60
C LEU A 21 -3.89 -5.38 -25.06
N THR A 22 -3.80 -6.50 -25.79
CA THR A 22 -2.89 -7.61 -25.44
C THR A 22 -1.42 -7.17 -25.52
N SER A 23 -1.04 -6.38 -26.53
CA SER A 23 0.31 -5.82 -26.63
C SER A 23 0.63 -4.90 -25.45
N ILE A 24 -0.30 -4.01 -25.05
CA ILE A 24 -0.14 -3.15 -23.88
C ILE A 24 0.06 -4.01 -22.62
N ALA A 25 -0.76 -5.03 -22.41
CA ALA A 25 -0.68 -5.91 -21.26
C ALA A 25 0.63 -6.71 -21.23
N LEU A 26 1.06 -7.22 -22.39
CA LEU A 26 2.33 -7.97 -22.51
C LEU A 26 3.55 -7.09 -22.23
N ILE A 27 3.60 -5.89 -22.79
CA ILE A 27 4.70 -4.94 -22.52
C ILE A 27 4.73 -4.57 -21.03
N SER A 28 3.57 -4.29 -20.42
CA SER A 28 3.48 -4.03 -18.98
C SER A 28 3.93 -5.23 -18.15
N LEU A 29 3.59 -6.45 -18.54
CA LEU A 29 4.08 -7.68 -17.91
C LEU A 29 5.60 -7.78 -17.94
N LEU A 30 6.21 -7.51 -19.11
CA LEU A 30 7.68 -7.52 -19.26
C LEU A 30 8.34 -6.47 -18.38
N LEU A 31 7.77 -5.25 -18.30
CA LEU A 31 8.29 -4.21 -17.40
C LEU A 31 8.21 -4.63 -15.92
N LYS A 32 7.11 -5.27 -15.50
CA LYS A 32 6.94 -5.77 -14.12
C LYS A 32 7.91 -6.89 -13.78
N LEU A 33 8.13 -7.82 -14.71
CA LEU A 33 9.09 -8.91 -14.52
C LEU A 33 10.54 -8.39 -14.46
N TYR A 34 10.86 -7.38 -15.27
CA TYR A 34 12.18 -6.79 -15.31
C TYR A 34 12.56 -6.06 -14.01
N THR A 35 11.60 -5.43 -13.32
CA THR A 35 11.85 -4.69 -12.08
C THR A 35 12.01 -5.57 -10.84
N MET A 36 11.88 -6.90 -10.97
CA MET A 36 11.84 -7.80 -9.82
C MET A 36 13.06 -8.70 -9.76
N ASP A 37 13.70 -8.70 -8.60
CA ASP A 37 14.67 -9.72 -8.25
C ASP A 37 13.97 -10.95 -7.67
N PHE A 38 14.03 -12.06 -8.40
CA PHE A 38 13.51 -13.36 -7.99
C PHE A 38 14.54 -14.23 -7.28
N SER A 39 15.77 -13.78 -7.17
CA SER A 39 16.84 -14.49 -6.46
C SER A 39 16.80 -14.27 -4.95
N PHE A 40 16.05 -13.25 -4.49
CA PHE A 40 15.97 -12.84 -3.10
C PHE A 40 14.56 -13.03 -2.52
N PRO A 41 14.38 -13.57 -1.28
CA PRO A 41 13.06 -13.80 -0.72
C PRO A 41 12.33 -12.50 -0.33
N VAL A 42 11.01 -12.60 -0.13
CA VAL A 42 10.19 -11.48 0.34
C VAL A 42 10.39 -11.22 1.84
N ASN A 43 10.28 -9.96 2.25
CA ASN A 43 10.40 -9.55 3.64
C ASN A 43 9.18 -8.72 4.13
N SER A 44 9.26 -8.20 5.34
CA SER A 44 8.29 -7.26 5.93
C SER A 44 6.82 -7.71 5.85
N ASP A 45 5.94 -6.89 5.30
CA ASP A 45 4.51 -7.20 5.15
C ASP A 45 4.25 -8.41 4.27
N VAL A 46 5.05 -8.60 3.22
CA VAL A 46 4.86 -9.72 2.27
C VAL A 46 5.23 -11.05 2.91
N LEU A 47 6.30 -11.07 3.71
CA LEU A 47 6.64 -12.24 4.53
C LEU A 47 5.46 -12.63 5.43
N ALA A 48 4.83 -11.64 6.07
CA ALA A 48 3.68 -11.90 6.93
C ALA A 48 2.47 -12.47 6.17
N TYR A 49 2.17 -11.95 4.96
CA TYR A 49 1.11 -12.51 4.10
C TYR A 49 1.46 -13.91 3.59
N SER A 50 2.73 -14.15 3.29
CA SER A 50 3.20 -15.46 2.84
C SER A 50 3.08 -16.52 3.94
N LEU A 51 3.51 -16.22 5.16
CA LEU A 51 3.36 -17.10 6.32
C LEU A 51 1.88 -17.35 6.66
N GLN A 52 1.04 -16.31 6.59
CA GLN A 52 -0.41 -16.46 6.78
C GLN A 52 -1.03 -17.36 5.69
N ALA A 53 -0.55 -17.26 4.44
CA ALA A 53 -1.02 -18.13 3.37
C ALA A 53 -0.60 -19.59 3.59
N ILE A 54 0.61 -19.84 4.13
CA ILE A 54 1.05 -21.18 4.53
C ILE A 54 0.18 -21.72 5.67
N SER A 55 -0.13 -20.89 6.68
CA SER A 55 -1.03 -21.26 7.77
C SER A 55 -2.42 -21.69 7.24
N HIS A 56 -2.96 -20.96 6.28
CA HIS A 56 -4.22 -21.31 5.64
C HIS A 56 -4.18 -22.65 4.88
N THR A 57 -3.02 -23.05 4.33
CA THR A 57 -2.87 -24.41 3.73
C THR A 57 -2.94 -25.51 4.78
N ASN A 58 -2.60 -25.20 6.02
CA ASN A 58 -2.66 -26.13 7.17
C ASN A 58 -4.05 -26.12 7.85
N GLY A 59 -5.01 -25.35 7.32
CA GLY A 59 -6.40 -25.28 7.83
C GLY A 59 -6.61 -24.25 8.95
N ASP A 60 -5.59 -23.46 9.32
CA ASP A 60 -5.73 -22.37 10.26
C ASP A 60 -6.08 -21.07 9.52
N PHE A 61 -7.32 -20.59 9.71
CA PHE A 61 -7.84 -19.36 9.12
C PHE A 61 -7.92 -18.19 10.11
N SER A 62 -7.17 -18.26 11.20
CA SER A 62 -7.11 -17.20 12.21
C SER A 62 -6.78 -15.83 11.59
N GLN A 63 -7.47 -14.81 12.08
CA GLN A 63 -7.35 -13.47 11.54
C GLN A 63 -6.24 -12.67 12.23
N SER A 64 -5.55 -11.86 11.45
CA SER A 64 -4.61 -10.88 12.00
C SER A 64 -5.37 -9.67 12.57
N SER A 65 -4.89 -9.13 13.70
CA SER A 65 -5.40 -7.88 14.28
C SER A 65 -5.15 -6.65 13.39
N HIS A 66 -4.21 -6.72 12.44
CA HIS A 66 -3.78 -5.59 11.62
C HIS A 66 -4.07 -5.77 10.13
N ARG A 67 -4.24 -7.01 9.65
CA ARG A 67 -4.31 -7.35 8.22
C ARG A 67 -5.58 -8.12 7.89
N GLY A 68 -6.12 -7.86 6.70
CA GLY A 68 -7.15 -8.71 6.10
C GLY A 68 -6.54 -10.03 5.61
N ILE A 69 -7.37 -11.08 5.61
CA ILE A 69 -6.92 -12.43 5.19
C ILE A 69 -7.16 -12.72 3.70
N GLY A 70 -7.89 -11.86 2.98
CA GLY A 70 -8.34 -12.17 1.62
C GLY A 70 -7.21 -12.38 0.60
N TRP A 71 -6.08 -11.65 0.75
CA TRP A 71 -4.91 -11.88 -0.09
C TRP A 71 -4.23 -13.21 0.24
N SER A 72 -3.95 -13.46 1.51
CA SER A 72 -3.34 -14.71 1.97
C SER A 72 -4.21 -15.92 1.65
N LEU A 73 -5.55 -15.78 1.73
CA LEU A 73 -6.49 -16.82 1.34
C LEU A 73 -6.44 -17.12 -0.17
N PHE A 74 -6.33 -16.08 -1.01
CA PHE A 74 -6.15 -16.26 -2.45
C PHE A 74 -4.81 -16.94 -2.76
N VAL A 75 -3.72 -16.55 -2.10
CA VAL A 75 -2.38 -17.11 -2.29
C VAL A 75 -2.31 -18.55 -1.79
N SER A 76 -2.98 -18.89 -0.68
CA SER A 76 -2.95 -20.23 -0.08
C SER A 76 -3.44 -21.31 -1.03
N PHE A 77 -4.42 -21.00 -1.91
CA PHE A 77 -4.85 -21.93 -2.96
C PHE A 77 -3.67 -22.40 -3.84
N PHE A 78 -2.76 -21.49 -4.19
CA PHE A 78 -1.58 -21.84 -4.99
C PHE A 78 -0.49 -22.49 -4.15
N TYR A 79 -0.35 -22.09 -2.89
CA TYR A 79 0.62 -22.69 -1.96
C TYR A 79 0.28 -24.14 -1.60
N SER A 80 -0.99 -24.53 -1.66
CA SER A 80 -1.40 -25.94 -1.44
C SER A 80 -0.79 -26.93 -2.43
N PHE A 81 -0.23 -26.46 -3.54
CA PHE A 81 0.49 -27.27 -4.54
C PHE A 81 2.01 -27.26 -4.34
N ILE A 82 2.51 -26.59 -3.29
CA ILE A 82 3.95 -26.43 -3.03
C ILE A 82 4.30 -27.19 -1.75
N ASP A 83 5.27 -28.08 -1.86
CA ASP A 83 5.94 -28.70 -0.70
C ASP A 83 7.44 -28.45 -0.82
N SER A 84 7.95 -27.42 -0.14
CA SER A 84 9.35 -27.03 -0.19
C SER A 84 9.83 -26.51 1.16
N GLU A 85 11.09 -26.81 1.48
CA GLU A 85 11.81 -26.23 2.62
C GLU A 85 12.47 -24.88 2.27
N ASN A 86 12.52 -24.56 0.99
CA ASN A 86 13.08 -23.30 0.50
C ASN A 86 11.99 -22.23 0.44
N PHE A 87 12.06 -21.23 1.35
CA PHE A 87 11.10 -20.14 1.43
C PHE A 87 11.09 -19.25 0.17
N LEU A 88 12.20 -19.20 -0.60
CA LEU A 88 12.28 -18.46 -1.85
C LEU A 88 11.21 -18.90 -2.88
N ILE A 89 10.83 -20.17 -2.89
CA ILE A 89 9.78 -20.68 -3.80
C ILE A 89 8.43 -20.04 -3.48
N TYR A 90 8.05 -19.98 -2.20
CA TYR A 90 6.82 -19.32 -1.75
C TYR A 90 6.88 -17.82 -2.06
N SER A 91 8.03 -17.19 -1.84
CA SER A 91 8.27 -15.77 -2.17
C SER A 91 8.06 -15.47 -3.65
N ASN A 92 8.58 -16.32 -4.53
CA ASN A 92 8.44 -16.13 -5.97
C ASN A 92 7.01 -16.36 -6.45
N VAL A 93 6.29 -17.32 -5.88
CA VAL A 93 4.87 -17.57 -6.22
C VAL A 93 4.00 -16.38 -5.84
N ILE A 94 4.12 -15.81 -4.64
CA ILE A 94 3.30 -14.66 -4.23
C ILE A 94 3.61 -13.41 -5.11
N ARG A 95 4.87 -13.20 -5.53
CA ARG A 95 5.25 -12.15 -6.47
C ARG A 95 4.63 -12.34 -7.85
N ILE A 96 4.75 -13.56 -8.40
CA ILE A 96 4.18 -13.90 -9.72
C ILE A 96 2.66 -13.72 -9.72
N LEU A 97 1.96 -14.18 -8.68
CA LEU A 97 0.52 -13.99 -8.53
C LEU A 97 0.14 -12.50 -8.49
N SER A 98 0.89 -11.70 -7.75
CA SER A 98 0.72 -10.25 -7.67
C SER A 98 0.86 -9.59 -9.06
N ILE A 99 1.89 -9.97 -9.83
CA ILE A 99 2.13 -9.49 -11.19
C ILE A 99 0.99 -9.91 -12.15
N ILE A 100 0.54 -11.16 -12.07
CA ILE A 100 -0.57 -11.67 -12.90
C ILE A 100 -1.85 -10.89 -12.62
N VAL A 101 -2.21 -10.69 -11.35
CA VAL A 101 -3.40 -9.93 -10.96
C VAL A 101 -3.31 -8.48 -11.43
N SER A 102 -2.15 -7.83 -11.24
CA SER A 102 -1.90 -6.46 -11.70
C SER A 102 -2.02 -6.33 -13.22
N THR A 103 -1.48 -7.29 -13.98
CA THR A 103 -1.58 -7.31 -15.44
C THR A 103 -3.01 -7.54 -15.90
N SER A 104 -3.74 -8.43 -15.25
CA SER A 104 -5.16 -8.70 -15.53
C SER A 104 -6.04 -7.46 -15.28
N THR A 105 -5.66 -6.62 -14.33
CA THR A 105 -6.38 -5.37 -14.03
C THR A 105 -6.41 -4.40 -15.22
N ILE A 106 -5.42 -4.45 -16.14
CA ILE A 106 -5.38 -3.61 -17.34
C ILE A 106 -6.61 -3.81 -18.22
N PHE A 107 -7.08 -5.07 -18.37
CA PHE A 107 -8.29 -5.37 -19.13
C PHE A 107 -9.55 -4.77 -18.49
N LEU A 108 -9.63 -4.81 -17.16
CA LEU A 108 -10.74 -4.21 -16.43
C LEU A 108 -10.72 -2.68 -16.50
N VAL A 109 -9.53 -2.06 -16.46
CA VAL A 109 -9.35 -0.61 -16.65
C VAL A 109 -9.77 -0.19 -18.07
N TYR A 110 -9.45 -0.98 -19.08
CA TYR A 110 -9.97 -0.75 -20.43
C TYR A 110 -11.51 -0.79 -20.46
N LEU A 111 -12.14 -1.80 -19.83
CA LEU A 111 -13.60 -1.91 -19.75
C LEU A 111 -14.20 -0.74 -18.96
N LEU A 112 -13.55 -0.29 -17.90
CA LEU A 112 -13.93 0.92 -17.16
C LEU A 112 -13.84 2.15 -18.07
N GLY A 113 -12.75 2.32 -18.80
CA GLY A 113 -12.56 3.40 -19.78
C GLY A 113 -13.71 3.46 -20.80
N LYS A 114 -14.22 2.31 -21.25
CA LYS A 114 -15.37 2.24 -22.17
C LYS A 114 -16.69 2.77 -21.61
N LYS A 115 -16.80 2.96 -20.30
CA LYS A 115 -17.95 3.64 -19.68
C LYS A 115 -17.92 5.16 -19.88
N PHE A 116 -16.73 5.70 -20.11
CA PHE A 116 -16.50 7.14 -20.26
C PHE A 116 -16.19 7.53 -21.71
N PHE A 117 -15.50 6.66 -22.45
CA PHE A 117 -14.92 6.96 -23.76
C PHE A 117 -15.29 5.92 -24.80
N ASN A 118 -15.06 6.28 -26.07
CA ASN A 118 -15.05 5.29 -27.14
C ASN A 118 -13.81 4.38 -27.06
N GLN A 119 -13.77 3.39 -27.93
CA GLN A 119 -12.75 2.35 -27.96
C GLN A 119 -11.30 2.87 -28.06
N LYS A 120 -11.06 3.94 -28.87
CA LYS A 120 -9.74 4.53 -29.07
C LYS A 120 -9.19 5.13 -27.77
N TYR A 121 -9.97 5.94 -27.10
CA TYR A 121 -9.55 6.61 -25.86
C TYR A 121 -9.50 5.64 -24.68
N SER A 122 -10.34 4.58 -24.70
CA SER A 122 -10.25 3.51 -23.70
C SER A 122 -8.92 2.74 -23.76
N LEU A 123 -8.33 2.59 -24.96
CA LEU A 123 -6.97 2.05 -25.09
C LEU A 123 -5.93 2.99 -24.49
N VAL A 124 -6.11 4.32 -24.63
CA VAL A 124 -5.22 5.30 -23.97
C VAL A 124 -5.34 5.19 -22.44
N VAL A 125 -6.56 5.06 -21.89
CA VAL A 125 -6.78 4.81 -20.45
C VAL A 125 -6.01 3.57 -20.00
N ALA A 126 -6.15 2.46 -20.74
CA ALA A 126 -5.45 1.21 -20.43
C ALA A 126 -3.94 1.35 -20.52
N ALA A 127 -3.41 2.06 -21.54
CA ALA A 127 -1.98 2.28 -21.71
C ALA A 127 -1.37 3.16 -20.62
N LEU A 128 -2.03 4.27 -20.24
CA LEU A 128 -1.57 5.12 -19.16
C LEU A 128 -1.56 4.39 -17.81
N TYR A 129 -2.51 3.49 -17.58
CA TYR A 129 -2.51 2.64 -16.39
C TYR A 129 -1.42 1.55 -16.45
N ALA A 130 -1.29 0.87 -17.59
CA ALA A 130 -0.33 -0.22 -17.79
C ALA A 130 1.13 0.24 -17.70
N PHE A 131 1.40 1.48 -18.13
CA PHE A 131 2.73 2.08 -18.15
C PHE A 131 2.97 3.03 -16.98
N GLU A 132 2.13 3.00 -15.95
CA GLU A 132 2.39 3.77 -14.73
C GLU A 132 3.53 3.10 -13.94
N PRO A 133 4.70 3.78 -13.75
CA PRO A 133 5.90 3.13 -13.22
C PRO A 133 5.76 2.66 -11.78
N HIS A 134 5.08 3.44 -10.92
CA HIS A 134 4.88 3.09 -9.52
C HIS A 134 3.99 1.86 -9.36
N LEU A 135 2.97 1.69 -10.22
CA LEU A 135 2.13 0.49 -10.24
C LEU A 135 2.90 -0.72 -10.74
N ASN A 136 3.77 -0.54 -11.73
CA ASN A 136 4.60 -1.62 -12.25
C ASN A 136 5.58 -2.11 -11.19
N TYR A 137 6.30 -1.20 -10.54
CA TYR A 137 7.22 -1.51 -9.46
C TYR A 137 6.51 -2.19 -8.27
N ASN A 138 5.40 -1.59 -7.78
CA ASN A 138 4.66 -2.13 -6.63
C ASN A 138 4.06 -3.52 -6.90
N SER A 139 3.75 -3.86 -8.15
CA SER A 139 3.11 -5.13 -8.49
C SER A 139 3.99 -6.35 -8.23
N GLY A 140 5.30 -6.20 -8.23
CA GLY A 140 6.26 -7.29 -8.05
C GLY A 140 6.58 -7.62 -6.59
N PHE A 141 6.17 -6.79 -5.64
CA PHE A 141 6.46 -7.07 -4.23
C PHE A 141 5.69 -8.25 -3.65
N GLY A 142 4.53 -8.61 -4.21
CA GLY A 142 3.67 -9.67 -3.63
C GLY A 142 2.68 -9.17 -2.59
N LEU A 143 2.46 -7.85 -2.53
CA LEU A 143 1.53 -7.18 -1.60
C LEU A 143 0.06 -7.33 -2.03
N THR A 144 -0.84 -6.88 -1.16
CA THR A 144 -2.31 -6.94 -1.36
C THR A 144 -2.81 -5.98 -2.44
N GLU A 145 -2.06 -4.93 -2.76
CA GLU A 145 -2.49 -3.82 -3.61
C GLU A 145 -3.02 -4.27 -4.98
N PRO A 146 -2.40 -5.19 -5.73
CA PRO A 146 -2.92 -5.61 -7.03
C PRO A 146 -4.33 -6.22 -6.97
N LEU A 147 -4.60 -7.11 -6.00
CA LEU A 147 -5.93 -7.70 -5.82
C LEU A 147 -6.95 -6.66 -5.32
N TYR A 148 -6.52 -5.78 -4.44
CA TYR A 148 -7.32 -4.69 -3.91
C TYR A 148 -7.73 -3.69 -5.00
N HIS A 149 -6.79 -3.32 -5.91
CA HIS A 149 -7.08 -2.45 -7.05
C HIS A 149 -8.05 -3.12 -8.03
N LEU A 150 -7.82 -4.39 -8.37
CA LEU A 150 -8.71 -5.16 -9.23
C LEU A 150 -10.13 -5.16 -8.67
N ALA A 151 -10.28 -5.42 -7.38
CA ALA A 151 -11.58 -5.47 -6.71
C ALA A 151 -12.26 -4.09 -6.69
N ILE A 152 -11.54 -3.01 -6.33
CA ILE A 152 -12.10 -1.65 -6.31
C ILE A 152 -12.57 -1.22 -7.70
N ILE A 153 -11.75 -1.44 -8.73
CA ILE A 153 -12.12 -1.10 -10.11
C ILE A 153 -13.32 -1.91 -10.56
N GLY A 154 -13.36 -3.21 -10.20
CA GLY A 154 -14.49 -4.09 -10.49
C GLY A 154 -15.79 -3.64 -9.84
N ALA A 155 -15.75 -3.32 -8.54
CA ALA A 155 -16.89 -2.80 -7.81
C ALA A 155 -17.43 -1.50 -8.44
N PHE A 156 -16.53 -0.56 -8.76
CA PHE A 156 -16.90 0.70 -9.39
C PHE A 156 -17.43 0.51 -10.84
N TYR A 157 -16.84 -0.39 -11.62
CA TYR A 157 -17.31 -0.71 -12.98
C TYR A 157 -18.77 -1.18 -12.98
N PHE A 158 -19.16 -2.02 -12.02
CA PHE A 158 -20.54 -2.45 -11.86
C PHE A 158 -21.42 -1.33 -11.33
N LEU A 159 -20.96 -0.53 -10.36
CA LEU A 159 -21.68 0.57 -9.76
C LEU A 159 -22.19 1.60 -10.78
N ILE A 160 -21.31 2.00 -11.72
CA ILE A 160 -21.66 3.03 -12.73
C ILE A 160 -22.54 2.51 -13.87
N ASN A 161 -22.91 1.22 -13.86
CA ASN A 161 -23.80 0.67 -14.86
C ASN A 161 -25.17 1.36 -14.82
N LYS A 162 -25.81 1.51 -15.98
CA LYS A 162 -27.16 2.14 -16.08
C LYS A 162 -28.23 1.33 -15.35
N ASN A 163 -28.14 -0.01 -15.38
CA ASN A 163 -29.09 -0.89 -14.72
C ASN A 163 -28.77 -1.01 -13.22
N THR A 164 -29.74 -0.66 -12.37
CA THR A 164 -29.61 -0.68 -10.90
C THR A 164 -29.32 -2.06 -10.30
N LYS A 165 -29.62 -3.15 -11.01
CA LYS A 165 -29.29 -4.52 -10.55
C LYS A 165 -27.78 -4.72 -10.35
N PHE A 166 -26.96 -3.96 -11.07
CA PHE A 166 -25.49 -4.08 -10.96
C PHE A 166 -24.90 -3.54 -9.63
N ILE A 167 -25.73 -2.92 -8.75
CA ILE A 167 -25.32 -2.66 -7.37
C ILE A 167 -25.04 -3.97 -6.61
N ILE A 168 -25.73 -5.05 -6.95
CA ILE A 168 -25.54 -6.35 -6.28
C ILE A 168 -24.10 -6.86 -6.46
N PRO A 169 -23.59 -7.12 -7.70
CA PRO A 169 -22.20 -7.50 -7.87
C PRO A 169 -21.20 -6.45 -7.36
N SER A 170 -21.55 -5.16 -7.41
CA SER A 170 -20.70 -4.11 -6.82
C SER A 170 -20.52 -4.31 -5.30
N LEU A 171 -21.60 -4.62 -4.57
CA LEU A 171 -21.58 -4.84 -3.13
C LEU A 171 -21.01 -6.22 -2.75
N ILE A 172 -21.15 -7.24 -3.59
CA ILE A 172 -20.44 -8.52 -3.44
C ILE A 172 -18.93 -8.28 -3.43
N ILE A 173 -18.45 -7.53 -4.42
CA ILE A 173 -17.01 -7.20 -4.51
C ILE A 173 -16.60 -6.28 -3.35
N ALA A 174 -17.44 -5.35 -2.89
CA ALA A 174 -17.16 -4.54 -1.70
C ALA A 174 -16.94 -5.40 -0.44
N GLY A 175 -17.71 -6.48 -0.28
CA GLY A 175 -17.46 -7.47 0.77
C GLY A 175 -16.08 -8.12 0.63
N ALA A 176 -15.72 -8.54 -0.59
CA ALA A 176 -14.37 -9.08 -0.85
C ALA A 176 -13.25 -8.07 -0.59
N ILE A 177 -13.47 -6.78 -0.91
CA ILE A 177 -12.51 -5.70 -0.59
C ILE A 177 -12.23 -5.66 0.91
N TRP A 178 -13.24 -5.82 1.75
CA TRP A 178 -13.07 -5.82 3.21
C TRP A 178 -12.29 -7.05 3.70
N TRP A 179 -12.48 -8.22 3.08
CA TRP A 179 -11.64 -9.40 3.36
C TRP A 179 -10.17 -9.18 2.98
N ILE A 180 -9.90 -8.46 1.88
CA ILE A 180 -8.53 -8.17 1.42
C ILE A 180 -7.84 -7.18 2.37
N ARG A 181 -8.55 -6.12 2.79
CA ARG A 181 -8.01 -5.08 3.69
C ARG A 181 -9.07 -4.61 4.68
N LEU A 182 -8.73 -4.52 5.94
CA LEU A 182 -9.68 -4.17 7.02
C LEU A 182 -10.34 -2.79 6.84
N ASN A 183 -9.67 -1.84 6.17
CA ASN A 183 -10.27 -0.55 5.81
C ASN A 183 -11.26 -0.63 4.62
N GLY A 184 -11.50 -1.81 4.07
CA GLY A 184 -12.40 -2.03 2.94
C GLY A 184 -13.85 -1.62 3.20
N ILE A 185 -14.30 -1.55 4.47
CA ILE A 185 -15.62 -1.03 4.84
C ILE A 185 -15.88 0.38 4.31
N VAL A 186 -14.86 1.20 4.16
CA VAL A 186 -14.95 2.56 3.60
C VAL A 186 -15.51 2.52 2.18
N PHE A 187 -15.09 1.54 1.36
CA PHE A 187 -15.58 1.41 -0.01
C PHE A 187 -17.04 0.98 -0.08
N PHE A 188 -17.51 0.17 0.87
CA PHE A 188 -18.95 -0.13 1.01
C PHE A 188 -19.74 1.17 1.19
N ILE A 189 -19.31 2.05 2.08
CA ILE A 189 -19.96 3.34 2.34
C ILE A 189 -19.91 4.23 1.09
N ILE A 190 -18.75 4.34 0.45
CA ILE A 190 -18.57 5.14 -0.77
C ILE A 190 -19.49 4.65 -1.90
N ILE A 191 -19.56 3.33 -2.12
CA ILE A 191 -20.42 2.71 -3.13
C ILE A 191 -21.90 3.04 -2.88
N ILE A 192 -22.36 2.93 -1.62
CA ILE A 192 -23.74 3.28 -1.25
C ILE A 192 -24.02 4.75 -1.52
N ILE A 193 -23.15 5.66 -1.09
CA ILE A 193 -23.32 7.11 -1.31
C ILE A 193 -23.42 7.41 -2.81
N ILE A 194 -22.50 6.88 -3.62
CA ILE A 194 -22.52 7.08 -5.07
C ILE A 194 -23.82 6.52 -5.67
N PHE A 195 -24.24 5.32 -5.27
CA PHE A 195 -25.47 4.71 -5.77
C PHE A 195 -26.69 5.55 -5.44
N ILE A 196 -26.82 6.04 -4.22
CA ILE A 196 -27.92 6.92 -3.80
C ILE A 196 -27.93 8.20 -4.64
N ILE A 197 -26.79 8.88 -4.77
CA ILE A 197 -26.71 10.16 -5.49
C ILE A 197 -27.03 9.98 -6.98
N THR A 198 -26.52 8.90 -7.60
CA THR A 198 -26.61 8.73 -9.06
C THR A 198 -27.85 7.95 -9.53
N LYS A 199 -28.49 7.17 -8.66
CA LYS A 199 -29.54 6.21 -9.04
C LYS A 199 -30.85 6.32 -8.26
N ARG A 200 -31.01 7.23 -7.30
CA ARG A 200 -32.22 7.33 -6.44
C ARG A 200 -33.54 7.38 -7.20
N ASN A 201 -33.56 7.98 -8.40
CA ASN A 201 -34.74 8.11 -9.22
C ASN A 201 -34.95 6.94 -10.21
N SER A 202 -34.13 5.90 -10.14
CA SER A 202 -34.20 4.77 -11.06
C SER A 202 -35.18 3.70 -10.57
N PRO A 203 -35.79 2.93 -11.46
CA PRO A 203 -36.73 1.86 -11.08
C PRO A 203 -36.02 0.80 -10.23
N ASN A 204 -36.76 0.27 -9.26
CA ASN A 204 -36.28 -0.75 -8.33
C ASN A 204 -35.04 -0.37 -7.51
N PHE A 205 -34.76 0.94 -7.38
CA PHE A 205 -33.61 1.45 -6.62
C PHE A 205 -33.53 0.84 -5.21
N LEU A 206 -34.58 1.02 -4.41
CA LEU A 206 -34.59 0.57 -3.00
C LEU A 206 -34.48 -0.96 -2.87
N ARG A 207 -35.23 -1.70 -3.72
CA ARG A 207 -35.17 -3.16 -3.73
C ARG A 207 -33.78 -3.68 -4.01
N ASN A 208 -33.14 -3.14 -5.05
CA ASN A 208 -31.81 -3.61 -5.47
C ASN A 208 -30.72 -3.18 -4.45
N LEU A 209 -30.89 -2.02 -3.82
CA LEU A 209 -29.99 -1.58 -2.74
C LEU A 209 -30.11 -2.50 -1.52
N LEU A 210 -31.32 -2.79 -1.05
CA LEU A 210 -31.54 -3.67 0.10
C LEU A 210 -31.03 -5.09 -0.17
N LEU A 211 -31.30 -5.65 -1.36
CA LEU A 211 -30.74 -6.95 -1.76
C LEU A 211 -29.21 -6.93 -1.76
N GLY A 212 -28.61 -5.89 -2.32
CA GLY A 212 -27.16 -5.77 -2.34
C GLY A 212 -26.55 -5.68 -0.94
N ILE A 213 -27.14 -4.88 -0.05
CA ILE A 213 -26.72 -4.77 1.36
C ILE A 213 -26.86 -6.12 2.07
N SER A 214 -27.99 -6.83 1.88
CA SER A 214 -28.19 -8.15 2.49
C SER A 214 -27.13 -9.15 2.06
N ILE A 215 -26.80 -9.19 0.78
CA ILE A 215 -25.75 -10.08 0.26
C ILE A 215 -24.36 -9.65 0.78
N PHE A 216 -24.07 -8.35 0.82
CA PHE A 216 -22.85 -7.83 1.43
C PHE A 216 -22.70 -8.33 2.87
N LEU A 217 -23.76 -8.21 3.70
CA LEU A 217 -23.75 -8.67 5.10
C LEU A 217 -23.50 -10.18 5.20
N VAL A 218 -24.08 -10.97 4.30
CA VAL A 218 -23.82 -12.44 4.23
C VAL A 218 -22.36 -12.72 3.93
N ILE A 219 -21.75 -11.98 2.99
CA ILE A 219 -20.35 -12.18 2.60
C ILE A 219 -19.39 -11.83 3.74
N VAL A 220 -19.67 -10.75 4.47
CA VAL A 220 -18.75 -10.29 5.53
C VAL A 220 -19.02 -10.96 6.89
N SER A 221 -20.21 -11.56 7.08
CA SER A 221 -20.60 -12.14 8.37
C SER A 221 -19.64 -13.20 8.90
N PRO A 222 -19.05 -14.13 8.12
CA PRO A 222 -18.08 -15.09 8.65
C PRO A 222 -16.85 -14.41 9.22
N MET A 223 -16.32 -13.38 8.52
CA MET A 223 -15.18 -12.62 8.98
C MET A 223 -15.50 -11.85 10.27
N LEU A 224 -16.66 -11.19 10.34
CA LEU A 224 -17.08 -10.44 11.52
C LEU A 224 -17.33 -11.35 12.72
N TYR A 225 -17.93 -12.53 12.48
CA TYR A 225 -18.14 -13.52 13.52
C TYR A 225 -16.81 -14.01 14.11
N ASP A 226 -15.89 -14.40 13.25
CA ASP A 226 -14.56 -14.87 13.66
C ASP A 226 -13.79 -13.78 14.43
N ARG A 227 -13.81 -12.53 13.95
CA ARG A 227 -13.21 -11.39 14.66
C ARG A 227 -13.87 -11.14 16.02
N SER A 228 -15.19 -11.27 16.12
CA SER A 228 -15.89 -11.16 17.40
C SER A 228 -15.45 -12.23 18.38
N GLN A 229 -15.19 -13.47 17.92
CA GLN A 229 -14.69 -14.54 18.78
C GLN A 229 -13.23 -14.32 19.21
N GLN A 230 -12.42 -13.75 18.33
CA GLN A 230 -10.99 -13.59 18.56
C GLN A 230 -10.63 -12.30 19.32
N PHE A 231 -11.41 -11.23 19.15
CA PHE A 231 -11.07 -9.88 19.66
C PHE A 231 -12.16 -9.27 20.52
N ASP A 232 -13.26 -9.98 20.80
CA ASP A 232 -14.46 -9.47 21.48
C ASP A 232 -15.13 -8.27 20.77
N ASP A 233 -14.64 -7.90 19.55
CA ASP A 233 -15.13 -6.80 18.73
C ASP A 233 -15.03 -7.18 17.24
N PRO A 234 -16.16 -7.27 16.51
CA PRO A 234 -16.16 -7.61 15.08
C PRO A 234 -15.45 -6.57 14.19
N PHE A 235 -15.30 -5.33 14.67
CA PHE A 235 -14.66 -4.24 13.95
C PHE A 235 -13.24 -3.93 14.45
N TYR A 236 -12.73 -4.74 15.37
CA TYR A 236 -11.42 -4.51 15.97
C TYR A 236 -10.32 -4.38 14.91
N ILE A 237 -9.53 -3.31 15.03
CA ILE A 237 -8.28 -3.09 14.31
C ILE A 237 -7.26 -2.58 15.31
N ALA A 238 -6.16 -3.30 15.51
CA ALA A 238 -5.21 -2.99 16.58
C ALA A 238 -4.70 -1.54 16.56
N TYR A 239 -4.44 -0.99 15.38
CA TYR A 239 -3.96 0.39 15.28
C TYR A 239 -5.05 1.45 15.50
N SER A 240 -6.34 1.12 15.33
CA SER A 240 -7.42 2.11 15.48
C SER A 240 -7.54 2.62 16.92
N GLN A 241 -7.10 1.85 17.89
CA GLN A 241 -7.14 2.22 19.30
C GLN A 241 -6.13 3.32 19.67
N TYR A 242 -5.08 3.49 18.84
CA TYR A 242 -3.97 4.41 19.11
C TYR A 242 -3.83 5.51 18.06
N VAL A 243 -4.76 5.61 17.12
CA VAL A 243 -4.69 6.59 16.02
C VAL A 243 -4.56 8.02 16.52
N PHE A 244 -5.22 8.34 17.64
CA PHE A 244 -5.23 9.68 18.20
C PHE A 244 -4.14 9.92 19.26
N SER A 245 -3.12 9.07 19.35
CA SER A 245 -1.94 9.33 20.21
C SER A 245 -1.07 10.50 19.71
N GLY A 246 -1.28 10.95 18.48
CA GLY A 246 -0.71 12.16 17.89
C GLY A 246 0.44 11.92 16.91
N THR A 247 1.27 10.90 17.13
CA THR A 247 2.38 10.54 16.22
C THR A 247 2.41 9.03 15.98
N PHE A 248 2.99 8.62 14.85
CA PHE A 248 3.18 7.20 14.54
C PHE A 248 4.05 6.50 15.59
N GLU A 249 5.07 7.16 16.09
CA GLU A 249 5.94 6.63 17.14
C GLU A 249 5.17 6.29 18.41
N LYS A 250 4.36 7.23 18.91
CA LYS A 250 3.48 7.00 20.07
C LYS A 250 2.50 5.86 19.81
N MET A 251 1.89 5.82 18.65
CA MET A 251 0.94 4.77 18.25
C MET A 251 1.52 3.35 18.34
N ILE A 252 2.83 3.17 18.09
CA ILE A 252 3.50 1.85 18.12
C ILE A 252 4.35 1.65 19.38
N SER A 253 4.40 2.62 20.31
CA SER A 253 5.22 2.54 21.50
C SER A 253 4.70 1.47 22.47
N ILE A 254 5.62 0.92 23.27
CA ILE A 254 5.28 -0.08 24.27
C ILE A 254 4.51 0.55 25.45
N GLU A 255 4.72 1.85 25.69
CA GLU A 255 4.12 2.63 26.74
C GLU A 255 2.61 2.84 26.50
N GLU A 256 2.22 3.09 25.24
CA GLU A 256 0.84 3.38 24.84
C GLU A 256 -0.02 2.11 24.67
N LYS A 257 0.57 0.92 24.60
CA LYS A 257 -0.17 -0.33 24.36
C LYS A 257 -1.27 -0.64 25.36
N ASN A 258 -1.27 -0.01 26.52
CA ASN A 258 -2.24 -0.20 27.59
C ASN A 258 -3.24 0.96 27.70
N THR A 259 -3.12 2.00 26.86
CA THR A 259 -4.00 3.17 26.89
C THR A 259 -4.68 3.35 25.55
N THR A 260 -6.01 3.35 25.51
CA THR A 260 -6.77 3.72 24.31
C THR A 260 -6.80 5.25 24.22
N SER A 261 -6.44 5.82 23.09
CA SER A 261 -6.57 7.25 22.85
C SER A 261 -7.71 7.53 21.87
N THR A 262 -8.72 8.23 22.33
CA THR A 262 -9.83 8.68 21.49
C THR A 262 -9.59 10.10 20.96
N ALA A 263 -10.37 10.51 19.96
CA ALA A 263 -10.34 11.89 19.48
C ALA A 263 -10.69 12.89 20.60
N SER A 264 -11.59 12.49 21.52
CA SER A 264 -11.97 13.31 22.68
C SER A 264 -10.80 13.51 23.62
N ASP A 265 -10.05 12.45 23.94
CA ASP A 265 -8.90 12.51 24.85
C ASP A 265 -7.81 13.44 24.30
N TYR A 266 -7.56 13.35 22.97
CA TYR A 266 -6.60 14.24 22.31
C TYR A 266 -7.06 15.71 22.36
N ILE A 267 -8.37 15.98 22.11
CA ILE A 267 -8.94 17.33 22.12
C ILE A 267 -8.92 17.91 23.55
N GLU A 268 -9.22 17.11 24.57
CA GLU A 268 -9.16 17.53 25.97
C GLU A 268 -7.72 17.89 26.38
N ALA A 269 -6.73 17.09 25.95
CA ALA A 269 -5.34 17.32 26.30
C ALA A 269 -4.68 18.48 25.51
N ASN A 270 -5.01 18.65 24.23
CA ASN A 270 -4.30 19.56 23.33
C ASN A 270 -5.15 20.69 22.74
N GLY A 271 -6.48 20.57 22.83
CA GLY A 271 -7.43 21.49 22.23
C GLY A 271 -7.83 21.15 20.80
N ILE A 272 -8.95 21.76 20.34
CA ILE A 272 -9.56 21.49 19.02
C ILE A 272 -8.69 21.98 17.85
N LEU A 273 -7.97 23.10 17.99
CA LEU A 273 -7.15 23.66 16.90
C LEU A 273 -5.92 22.77 16.57
N PRO A 274 -5.13 22.29 17.54
CA PRO A 274 -4.10 21.29 17.30
C PRO A 274 -4.64 20.01 16.68
N PHE A 275 -5.81 19.52 17.14
CA PHE A 275 -6.46 18.36 16.57
C PHE A 275 -6.77 18.53 15.07
N LEU A 276 -7.42 19.64 14.71
CA LEU A 276 -7.72 19.93 13.30
C LEU A 276 -6.46 20.10 12.46
N LYS A 277 -5.43 20.73 13.01
CA LYS A 277 -4.15 20.87 12.31
C LYS A 277 -3.51 19.51 12.06
N SER A 278 -3.26 18.75 13.12
CA SER A 278 -2.50 17.49 13.04
C SER A 278 -3.22 16.41 12.20
N PHE A 279 -4.53 16.20 12.41
CA PHE A 279 -5.23 15.09 11.77
C PHE A 279 -5.90 15.45 10.44
N PHE A 280 -6.16 16.72 10.16
CA PHE A 280 -6.80 17.13 8.91
C PHE A 280 -5.89 17.93 8.01
N LEU A 281 -5.32 19.05 8.48
CA LEU A 281 -4.51 19.91 7.59
C LEU A 281 -3.21 19.21 7.18
N ASP A 282 -2.49 18.64 8.12
CA ASP A 282 -1.25 17.92 7.83
C ASP A 282 -1.52 16.66 6.98
N GLY A 283 -2.63 15.96 7.25
CA GLY A 283 -3.06 14.83 6.43
C GLY A 283 -3.38 15.22 4.98
N ILE A 284 -4.13 16.31 4.76
CA ILE A 284 -4.43 16.84 3.42
C ILE A 284 -3.14 17.27 2.71
N TYR A 285 -2.25 17.99 3.41
CA TYR A 285 -0.96 18.40 2.87
C TYR A 285 -0.12 17.19 2.42
N ASN A 286 -0.03 16.17 3.27
CA ASN A 286 0.72 14.95 2.98
C ASN A 286 0.13 14.16 1.80
N ILE A 287 -1.21 14.10 1.68
CA ILE A 287 -1.90 13.49 0.52
C ILE A 287 -1.52 14.24 -0.76
N ILE A 288 -1.67 15.57 -0.78
CA ILE A 288 -1.38 16.38 -1.97
C ILE A 288 0.10 16.26 -2.36
N SER A 289 1.01 16.40 -1.40
CA SER A 289 2.45 16.27 -1.60
C SER A 289 2.82 14.87 -2.14
N THR A 290 2.24 13.82 -1.57
CA THR A 290 2.50 12.45 -2.02
C THR A 290 1.90 12.19 -3.39
N LEU A 291 0.66 12.63 -3.64
CA LEU A 291 0.02 12.49 -4.95
C LEU A 291 0.82 13.21 -6.04
N TRP A 292 1.36 14.40 -5.75
CA TRP A 292 2.22 15.13 -6.67
C TRP A 292 3.47 14.33 -7.02
N ARG A 293 4.15 13.76 -6.02
CA ARG A 293 5.37 12.97 -6.22
C ARG A 293 5.13 11.69 -7.02
N ILE A 294 4.06 10.94 -6.72
CA ILE A 294 3.75 9.69 -7.42
C ILE A 294 3.12 9.92 -8.82
N SER A 295 2.65 11.13 -9.12
CA SER A 295 2.13 11.48 -10.45
C SER A 295 3.24 11.67 -11.49
N PHE A 296 4.49 11.77 -11.08
CA PHE A 296 5.63 11.82 -11.99
C PHE A 296 5.85 10.42 -12.63
N PRO A 297 6.22 10.28 -13.92
CA PRO A 297 6.75 11.34 -14.80
C PRO A 297 5.74 12.04 -15.72
N TYR A 298 4.50 11.58 -15.89
CA TYR A 298 3.60 12.18 -16.88
C TYR A 298 2.22 12.57 -16.34
N LEU A 299 1.74 11.92 -15.30
CA LEU A 299 0.43 12.22 -14.73
C LEU A 299 0.39 13.58 -14.04
N PHE A 300 1.52 14.09 -13.55
CA PHE A 300 1.60 15.39 -12.87
C PHE A 300 1.16 16.57 -13.74
N ILE A 301 1.31 16.45 -15.08
CA ILE A 301 0.78 17.44 -16.04
C ILE A 301 -0.68 17.12 -16.37
N LEU A 302 -0.99 15.85 -16.63
CA LEU A 302 -2.31 15.45 -17.13
C LEU A 302 -3.41 15.56 -16.08
N ILE A 303 -3.13 15.31 -14.80
CA ILE A 303 -4.12 15.37 -13.72
C ILE A 303 -4.70 16.77 -13.56
N PRO A 304 -3.93 17.88 -13.41
CA PRO A 304 -4.49 19.22 -13.28
C PRO A 304 -5.37 19.60 -14.47
N PHE A 305 -4.90 19.35 -15.70
CA PHE A 305 -5.71 19.60 -16.89
C PHE A 305 -6.97 18.73 -16.93
N GLY A 306 -6.83 17.45 -16.55
CA GLY A 306 -7.96 16.52 -16.47
C GLY A 306 -9.02 17.00 -15.49
N ILE A 307 -8.64 17.46 -14.32
CA ILE A 307 -9.52 18.04 -13.31
C ILE A 307 -10.27 19.24 -13.89
N ILE A 308 -9.56 20.21 -14.48
CA ILE A 308 -10.17 21.43 -15.04
C ILE A 308 -11.16 21.07 -16.15
N PHE A 309 -10.79 20.18 -17.07
CA PHE A 309 -11.65 19.77 -18.18
C PHE A 309 -12.84 18.90 -17.75
N SER A 310 -12.74 18.16 -16.65
CA SER A 310 -13.83 17.30 -16.16
C SER A 310 -15.06 18.09 -15.71
N PHE A 311 -14.91 19.35 -15.28
CA PHE A 311 -16.03 20.24 -14.95
C PHE A 311 -16.89 20.61 -16.17
N ARG A 312 -16.35 20.48 -17.38
CA ARG A 312 -17.03 20.78 -18.66
C ARG A 312 -17.04 19.57 -19.60
N ALA A 313 -17.18 18.36 -19.06
CA ALA A 313 -17.18 17.13 -19.86
C ALA A 313 -18.56 16.89 -20.51
N PHE A 314 -18.97 17.75 -21.45
CA PHE A 314 -20.29 17.75 -22.08
C PHE A 314 -20.61 16.48 -22.89
N ASP A 315 -19.60 15.77 -23.39
CA ASP A 315 -19.75 14.59 -24.25
C ASP A 315 -19.72 13.29 -23.44
N GLN A 316 -19.58 13.38 -22.12
CA GLN A 316 -19.53 12.24 -21.21
C GLN A 316 -20.87 12.02 -20.50
N ASP A 317 -21.11 10.80 -20.04
CA ASP A 317 -22.23 10.54 -19.14
C ASP A 317 -22.01 11.29 -17.82
N ARG A 318 -22.83 12.30 -17.56
CA ARG A 318 -22.73 13.15 -16.38
C ARG A 318 -22.77 12.35 -15.07
N ASN A 319 -23.57 11.28 -15.01
CA ASN A 319 -23.67 10.44 -13.81
C ASN A 319 -22.36 9.69 -13.55
N SER A 320 -21.71 9.19 -14.61
CA SER A 320 -20.43 8.49 -14.48
C SER A 320 -19.31 9.45 -14.07
N ILE A 321 -19.25 10.66 -14.61
CA ILE A 321 -18.28 11.69 -14.18
C ILE A 321 -18.53 12.10 -12.73
N THR A 322 -19.78 12.32 -12.33
CA THR A 322 -20.14 12.64 -10.94
C THR A 322 -19.75 11.50 -9.99
N ALA A 323 -20.02 10.24 -10.37
CA ALA A 323 -19.60 9.07 -9.60
C ALA A 323 -18.08 9.02 -9.41
N ASN A 324 -17.31 9.31 -10.47
CA ASN A 324 -15.85 9.34 -10.42
C ASN A 324 -15.33 10.44 -9.47
N TRP A 325 -15.92 11.64 -9.53
CA TRP A 325 -15.61 12.73 -8.60
C TRP A 325 -15.89 12.36 -7.15
N ILE A 326 -17.10 11.86 -6.87
CA ILE A 326 -17.49 11.47 -5.51
C ILE A 326 -16.54 10.39 -4.99
N PHE A 327 -16.21 9.40 -5.83
CA PHE A 327 -15.28 8.33 -5.46
C PHE A 327 -13.92 8.90 -5.05
N ILE A 328 -13.31 9.77 -5.87
CA ILE A 328 -12.01 10.37 -5.58
C ILE A 328 -12.07 11.21 -4.30
N ILE A 329 -13.06 12.10 -4.17
CA ILE A 329 -13.18 13.01 -3.02
C ILE A 329 -13.37 12.22 -1.71
N LEU A 330 -14.29 11.25 -1.67
CA LEU A 330 -14.55 10.47 -0.47
C LEU A 330 -13.36 9.56 -0.13
N SER A 331 -12.68 9.01 -1.14
CA SER A 331 -11.47 8.22 -0.93
C SER A 331 -10.33 9.07 -0.34
N LEU A 332 -10.09 10.27 -0.86
CA LEU A 332 -9.10 11.19 -0.30
C LEU A 332 -9.47 11.63 1.12
N ALA A 333 -10.74 11.94 1.37
CA ALA A 333 -11.23 12.30 2.70
C ALA A 333 -11.02 11.16 3.71
N SER A 334 -11.27 9.91 3.32
CA SER A 334 -11.07 8.75 4.19
C SER A 334 -9.60 8.48 4.53
N LEU A 335 -8.67 8.89 3.67
CA LEU A 335 -7.23 8.73 3.89
C LEU A 335 -6.62 9.85 4.73
N THR A 336 -7.32 10.94 4.99
CA THR A 336 -6.77 12.14 5.64
C THR A 336 -6.12 11.81 6.99
N ILE A 337 -6.83 11.09 7.86
CA ILE A 337 -6.30 10.70 9.18
C ILE A 337 -5.10 9.74 9.03
N THR A 338 -5.17 8.79 8.11
CA THR A 338 -4.05 7.87 7.88
C THR A 338 -2.80 8.62 7.44
N PHE A 339 -2.94 9.59 6.52
CA PHE A 339 -1.84 10.37 5.99
C PHE A 339 -1.29 11.42 6.96
N SER A 340 -2.00 11.74 8.02
CA SER A 340 -1.45 12.55 9.11
C SER A 340 -0.39 11.79 9.92
N LEU A 341 -0.50 10.46 9.96
CA LEU A 341 0.39 9.57 10.72
C LEU A 341 1.44 8.88 9.82
N ILE A 342 1.01 8.36 8.68
CA ILE A 342 1.84 7.54 7.78
C ILE A 342 1.59 7.96 6.34
N SER A 343 2.61 8.58 5.70
CA SER A 343 2.53 9.06 4.31
C SER A 343 2.98 8.01 3.29
N GLU A 344 2.42 6.80 3.35
CA GLU A 344 2.75 5.70 2.47
C GLU A 344 2.17 5.90 1.05
N LYS A 345 3.05 5.95 0.05
CA LYS A 345 2.70 6.19 -1.37
C LYS A 345 1.68 5.18 -1.90
N ARG A 346 1.83 3.89 -1.53
CA ARG A 346 1.00 2.78 -2.01
C ARG A 346 -0.48 2.91 -1.65
N TYR A 347 -0.81 3.66 -0.60
CA TYR A 347 -2.20 3.90 -0.21
C TYR A 347 -2.97 4.79 -1.18
N LEU A 348 -2.30 5.50 -2.09
CA LEU A 348 -2.93 6.32 -3.13
C LEU A 348 -3.03 5.61 -4.49
N TYR A 349 -2.34 4.50 -4.70
CA TYR A 349 -2.25 3.86 -6.02
C TYR A 349 -3.59 3.40 -6.59
N TYR A 350 -4.54 3.01 -5.75
CA TYR A 350 -5.88 2.63 -6.22
C TYR A 350 -6.67 3.79 -6.83
N LEU A 351 -6.24 5.05 -6.63
CA LEU A 351 -6.86 6.23 -7.24
C LEU A 351 -6.42 6.45 -8.70
N PHE A 352 -5.30 5.88 -9.13
CA PHE A 352 -4.78 6.11 -10.48
C PHE A 352 -5.78 5.80 -11.60
N PRO A 353 -6.53 4.70 -11.63
CA PRO A 353 -7.51 4.45 -12.69
C PRO A 353 -8.53 5.57 -12.83
N PHE A 354 -8.97 6.13 -11.70
CA PHE A 354 -9.98 7.19 -11.63
C PHE A 354 -9.42 8.55 -12.03
N LEU A 355 -8.18 8.84 -11.67
CA LEU A 355 -7.45 10.04 -12.10
C LEU A 355 -7.09 9.98 -13.59
N ILE A 356 -6.68 8.82 -14.09
CA ILE A 356 -6.38 8.60 -15.52
C ILE A 356 -7.62 8.83 -16.39
N ILE A 357 -8.82 8.47 -15.92
CA ILE A 357 -10.06 8.83 -16.62
C ILE A 357 -10.12 10.35 -16.85
N PHE A 358 -9.81 11.17 -15.84
CA PHE A 358 -9.75 12.62 -16.01
C PHE A 358 -8.62 13.04 -16.96
N CYS A 359 -7.45 12.41 -16.87
CA CYS A 359 -6.31 12.70 -17.76
C CYS A 359 -6.62 12.49 -19.25
N VAL A 360 -7.51 11.55 -19.57
CA VAL A 360 -7.86 11.26 -20.98
C VAL A 360 -8.91 12.24 -21.53
N ILE A 361 -9.66 12.97 -20.68
CA ILE A 361 -10.60 13.99 -21.14
C ILE A 361 -9.93 15.08 -21.98
N PRO A 362 -8.85 15.75 -21.52
CA PRO A 362 -8.14 16.73 -22.35
C PRO A 362 -7.53 16.11 -23.62
N VAL A 363 -7.01 14.88 -23.55
CA VAL A 363 -6.52 14.16 -24.74
C VAL A 363 -7.63 14.00 -25.78
N GLN A 364 -8.82 13.58 -25.35
CA GLN A 364 -10.00 13.49 -26.22
C GLN A 364 -10.35 14.86 -26.81
N ARG A 365 -10.36 15.92 -25.99
CA ARG A 365 -10.68 17.28 -26.44
C ARG A 365 -9.70 17.80 -27.48
N VAL A 366 -8.41 17.68 -27.21
CA VAL A 366 -7.36 18.08 -28.18
C VAL A 366 -7.53 17.29 -29.48
N THR A 367 -7.74 15.98 -29.40
CA THR A 367 -7.87 15.13 -30.59
C THR A 367 -9.14 15.45 -31.37
N THR A 368 -10.29 15.64 -30.68
CA THR A 368 -11.58 15.81 -31.34
C THR A 368 -11.81 17.23 -31.85
N TYR A 369 -11.40 18.24 -31.09
CA TYR A 369 -11.66 19.65 -31.44
C TYR A 369 -10.38 20.35 -31.92
N GLY A 370 -9.27 20.25 -31.20
CA GLY A 370 -8.02 20.93 -31.53
C GLY A 370 -7.47 20.48 -32.89
N LEU A 371 -7.28 19.18 -33.09
CA LEU A 371 -6.76 18.67 -34.36
C LEU A 371 -7.72 18.86 -35.54
N ASN A 372 -9.06 18.90 -35.29
CA ASN A 372 -10.02 19.23 -36.35
C ASN A 372 -9.85 20.64 -36.87
N THR A 373 -9.51 21.60 -36.01
CA THR A 373 -9.24 22.99 -36.43
C THR A 373 -8.12 23.09 -37.44
N PHE A 374 -7.15 22.17 -37.37
CA PHE A 374 -6.03 22.04 -38.31
C PHE A 374 -6.30 21.01 -39.44
N SER A 375 -7.54 20.57 -39.63
CA SER A 375 -7.96 19.64 -40.68
C SER A 375 -7.23 18.30 -40.70
N PHE A 376 -6.82 17.79 -39.53
CA PHE A 376 -6.18 16.49 -39.41
C PHE A 376 -7.16 15.35 -39.76
N SER A 377 -6.71 14.43 -40.59
CA SER A 377 -7.46 13.23 -40.95
C SER A 377 -7.61 12.26 -39.76
N GLU A 378 -8.58 11.36 -39.79
CA GLU A 378 -8.79 10.33 -38.75
C GLU A 378 -7.56 9.42 -38.57
N LYS A 379 -6.79 9.17 -39.64
CA LYS A 379 -5.52 8.43 -39.56
C LYS A 379 -4.48 9.22 -38.74
N GLN A 380 -4.32 10.51 -38.98
CA GLN A 380 -3.39 11.37 -38.25
C GLN A 380 -3.78 11.49 -36.76
N LYS A 381 -5.07 11.61 -36.44
CA LYS A 381 -5.57 11.60 -35.06
C LYS A 381 -5.28 10.26 -34.34
N SER A 382 -5.41 9.15 -35.04
CA SER A 382 -5.06 7.84 -34.50
C SER A 382 -3.55 7.72 -34.25
N ILE A 383 -2.71 8.26 -35.15
CA ILE A 383 -1.25 8.34 -34.95
C ILE A 383 -0.92 9.18 -33.72
N PHE A 384 -1.60 10.34 -33.53
CA PHE A 384 -1.41 11.19 -32.34
C PHE A 384 -1.68 10.42 -31.04
N LEU A 385 -2.73 9.60 -30.98
CA LEU A 385 -3.02 8.77 -29.79
C LEU A 385 -1.95 7.69 -29.59
N ILE A 386 -1.44 7.10 -30.66
CA ILE A 386 -0.33 6.13 -30.59
C ILE A 386 0.92 6.81 -30.02
N ILE A 387 1.23 8.04 -30.48
CA ILE A 387 2.38 8.80 -29.98
C ILE A 387 2.24 9.05 -28.47
N ILE A 388 1.06 9.42 -27.97
CA ILE A 388 0.83 9.59 -26.53
C ILE A 388 1.13 8.29 -25.76
N MET A 389 0.65 7.15 -26.25
CA MET A 389 0.90 5.85 -25.62
C MET A 389 2.40 5.49 -25.65
N LEU A 390 3.10 5.80 -26.77
CA LEU A 390 4.54 5.57 -26.88
C LEU A 390 5.34 6.49 -25.94
N ILE A 391 4.95 7.75 -25.81
CA ILE A 391 5.59 8.67 -24.84
C ILE A 391 5.44 8.12 -23.43
N ALA A 392 4.25 7.68 -23.05
CA ALA A 392 4.01 7.07 -21.74
C ALA A 392 4.89 5.81 -21.53
N LEU A 393 5.01 4.96 -22.56
CA LEU A 393 5.87 3.78 -22.52
C LEU A 393 7.36 4.16 -22.37
N VAL A 394 7.85 5.12 -23.15
CA VAL A 394 9.25 5.56 -23.08
C VAL A 394 9.57 6.14 -21.70
N LEU A 395 8.69 6.97 -21.16
CA LEU A 395 8.86 7.53 -19.83
C LEU A 395 8.79 6.45 -18.73
N ALA A 396 7.89 5.48 -18.87
CA ALA A 396 7.81 4.34 -17.97
C ALA A 396 9.09 3.49 -18.01
N THR A 397 9.56 3.17 -19.21
CA THR A 397 10.79 2.39 -19.40
C THR A 397 12.00 3.12 -18.83
N SER A 398 12.13 4.42 -19.10
CA SER A 398 13.22 5.24 -18.57
C SER A 398 13.21 5.29 -17.03
N PHE A 399 12.02 5.35 -16.44
CA PHE A 399 11.85 5.35 -15.00
C PHE A 399 12.17 3.96 -14.40
N THR A 400 11.73 2.90 -15.07
CA THR A 400 12.04 1.52 -14.69
C THR A 400 13.55 1.25 -14.73
N LEU A 401 14.24 1.63 -15.80
CA LEU A 401 15.69 1.49 -15.92
C LEU A 401 16.45 2.27 -14.82
N ARG A 402 15.90 3.38 -14.36
CA ARG A 402 16.49 4.13 -13.24
C ARG A 402 16.30 3.43 -11.90
N TYR A 403 15.20 2.71 -11.70
CA TYR A 403 15.00 1.89 -10.49
C TYR A 403 15.95 0.70 -10.44
N ASP A 404 16.23 0.08 -11.58
CA ASP A 404 17.16 -1.06 -11.71
C ASP A 404 18.63 -0.69 -11.42
N GLN A 405 18.95 0.59 -11.42
CA GLN A 405 20.27 1.11 -11.01
C GLN A 405 20.39 1.27 -9.48
N ILE A 406 19.33 0.97 -8.71
CA ILE A 406 19.43 0.90 -7.27
C ILE A 406 20.21 -0.38 -6.96
N ASP A 407 21.40 -0.18 -6.46
CA ASP A 407 22.33 -1.24 -6.09
C ASP A 407 21.71 -2.10 -4.97
N ASP A 408 21.39 -3.36 -5.29
CA ASP A 408 20.85 -4.32 -4.33
C ASP A 408 21.87 -4.72 -3.25
N SER A 409 23.11 -4.27 -3.35
CA SER A 409 24.17 -4.55 -2.39
C SER A 409 23.82 -4.14 -0.96
N LEU A 410 23.11 -3.03 -0.79
CA LEU A 410 22.61 -2.59 0.52
C LEU A 410 21.61 -3.60 1.12
N GLU A 411 20.70 -4.14 0.32
CA GLU A 411 19.71 -5.10 0.79
C GLU A 411 20.36 -6.45 1.14
N ILE A 412 21.37 -6.86 0.37
CA ILE A 412 22.20 -8.03 0.67
C ILE A 412 22.95 -7.83 1.98
N GLU A 413 23.57 -6.68 2.17
CA GLU A 413 24.27 -6.34 3.40
C GLU A 413 23.32 -6.30 4.63
N LYS A 414 22.13 -5.76 4.52
CA LYS A 414 21.10 -5.80 5.57
C LYS A 414 20.69 -7.25 5.91
N TYR A 415 20.60 -8.11 4.91
CA TYR A 415 20.30 -9.51 5.12
C TYR A 415 21.44 -10.24 5.84
N GLU A 416 22.70 -10.05 5.44
CA GLU A 416 23.87 -10.63 6.12
C GLU A 416 24.03 -10.04 7.54
N PHE A 417 23.76 -8.76 7.74
CA PHE A 417 23.73 -8.16 9.08
C PHE A 417 22.62 -8.77 9.95
N SER A 418 21.45 -9.05 9.39
CA SER A 418 20.38 -9.74 10.12
C SER A 418 20.77 -11.15 10.56
N LYS A 419 21.57 -11.87 9.75
CA LYS A 419 22.17 -13.16 10.16
C LYS A 419 23.13 -13.01 11.32
N TYR A 420 23.99 -11.98 11.25
CA TYR A 420 24.90 -11.69 12.35
C TYR A 420 24.12 -11.44 13.66
N VAL A 421 23.11 -10.57 13.60
CA VAL A 421 22.29 -10.23 14.77
C VAL A 421 21.57 -11.46 15.32
N LEU A 422 20.97 -12.30 14.47
CA LEU A 422 20.28 -13.52 14.92
C LEU A 422 21.20 -14.50 15.63
N ASN A 423 22.45 -14.60 15.19
CA ASN A 423 23.40 -15.58 15.72
C ASN A 423 24.17 -15.09 16.96
N ASN A 424 24.27 -13.80 17.19
CA ASN A 424 25.17 -13.23 18.20
C ASN A 424 24.46 -12.39 19.28
N LEU A 425 23.22 -11.93 19.03
CA LEU A 425 22.53 -11.01 19.93
C LEU A 425 21.18 -11.57 20.37
N ASP A 426 20.81 -11.28 21.63
CA ASP A 426 19.54 -11.65 22.24
C ASP A 426 19.00 -10.50 23.13
N GLY A 427 17.69 -10.43 23.34
CA GLY A 427 17.06 -9.41 24.20
C GLY A 427 16.40 -8.26 23.45
N ASN A 428 16.13 -7.16 24.15
CA ASN A 428 15.38 -6.03 23.57
C ASN A 428 16.31 -4.99 22.96
N SER A 429 15.97 -4.53 21.77
CA SER A 429 16.61 -3.38 21.13
C SER A 429 15.65 -2.22 20.92
N LEU A 430 16.14 -1.01 20.99
CA LEU A 430 15.37 0.14 20.54
C LEU A 430 15.06 -0.01 19.05
N ARG A 431 13.80 0.22 18.68
CA ARG A 431 13.38 0.14 17.27
C ARG A 431 14.07 1.24 16.49
N GLU A 432 14.89 0.85 15.56
CA GLU A 432 15.47 1.73 14.56
C GLU A 432 14.54 1.81 13.33
N PHE A 433 14.59 2.91 12.60
CA PHE A 433 13.80 3.14 11.40
C PHE A 433 14.65 3.20 10.13
N GLY A 434 15.97 3.03 10.25
CA GLY A 434 16.91 2.96 9.13
C GLY A 434 16.85 1.64 8.34
N GLY A 435 16.07 0.67 8.80
CA GLY A 435 15.81 -0.57 8.08
C GLY A 435 16.96 -1.60 8.13
N SER A 436 17.97 -1.42 9.00
CA SER A 436 19.08 -2.36 9.10
C SER A 436 18.64 -3.77 9.53
N LEU A 437 17.56 -3.87 10.29
CA LEU A 437 16.98 -5.12 10.80
C LEU A 437 15.73 -5.59 10.02
N ASP A 438 15.51 -5.11 8.80
CA ASP A 438 14.31 -5.46 8.02
C ASP A 438 14.24 -6.94 7.68
N TYR A 439 15.38 -7.61 7.55
CA TYR A 439 15.48 -9.03 7.21
C TYR A 439 15.55 -9.97 8.40
N LEU A 440 15.62 -9.48 9.64
CA LEU A 440 15.80 -10.33 10.83
C LEU A 440 14.75 -11.43 10.94
N LYS A 441 13.48 -11.08 10.68
CA LYS A 441 12.38 -12.04 10.71
C LYS A 441 12.44 -13.05 9.57
N LEU A 442 12.88 -12.64 8.39
CA LEU A 442 13.07 -13.55 7.25
C LEU A 442 14.16 -14.57 7.55
N VAL A 443 15.33 -14.11 8.02
CA VAL A 443 16.46 -15.00 8.36
C VAL A 443 16.04 -16.03 9.42
N TYR A 444 15.25 -15.60 10.41
CA TYR A 444 14.71 -16.52 11.41
C TYR A 444 13.82 -17.61 10.77
N VAL A 445 12.92 -17.22 9.86
CA VAL A 445 12.04 -18.17 9.15
C VAL A 445 12.85 -19.15 8.31
N GLU A 446 13.87 -18.68 7.59
CA GLU A 446 14.72 -19.52 6.74
C GLU A 446 15.57 -20.53 7.54
N ASN A 447 16.02 -20.14 8.74
CA ASN A 447 16.75 -21.03 9.64
C ASN A 447 15.87 -22.08 10.34
N SER A 448 14.56 -22.00 10.18
CA SER A 448 13.61 -22.89 10.83
C SER A 448 12.53 -23.41 9.85
N PRO A 449 12.92 -24.21 8.80
CA PRO A 449 11.98 -24.63 7.76
C PRO A 449 10.78 -25.41 8.30
N GLU A 450 10.98 -26.27 9.29
CA GLU A 450 9.89 -27.06 9.90
C GLU A 450 8.85 -26.16 10.57
N LYS A 451 9.27 -25.06 11.18
CA LYS A 451 8.37 -24.13 11.87
C LYS A 451 7.49 -23.36 10.89
N PHE A 452 8.01 -22.87 9.75
CA PHE A 452 7.18 -22.17 8.81
C PHE A 452 6.25 -23.10 8.01
N LYS A 453 6.68 -24.34 7.71
CA LYS A 453 5.84 -25.34 7.04
C LYS A 453 4.65 -25.76 7.90
N ASN A 454 4.84 -25.92 9.19
CA ASN A 454 3.81 -26.29 10.15
C ASN A 454 3.16 -25.06 10.82
N CYS A 455 3.16 -23.94 10.14
CA CYS A 455 2.70 -22.68 10.64
C CYS A 455 1.22 -22.71 11.05
N GLU A 456 0.96 -22.37 12.31
CA GLU A 456 -0.37 -22.03 12.83
C GLU A 456 -0.35 -20.58 13.29
N VAL A 457 -1.31 -19.78 12.84
CA VAL A 457 -1.46 -18.40 13.30
C VAL A 457 -2.35 -18.41 14.52
N GLU A 458 -1.78 -18.71 15.68
CA GLU A 458 -2.53 -18.57 16.91
C GLU A 458 -2.91 -17.11 17.17
N PHE A 459 -4.14 -16.93 17.64
CA PHE A 459 -4.69 -15.67 18.06
C PHE A 459 -3.76 -14.94 19.04
N ASN A 460 -3.46 -13.66 18.77
CA ASN A 460 -2.54 -12.81 19.55
C ASN A 460 -1.10 -13.36 19.73
N LYS A 461 -0.78 -14.52 19.19
CA LYS A 461 0.58 -15.00 19.12
C LYS A 461 1.17 -14.69 17.75
N LYS A 462 2.45 -14.67 17.68
CA LYS A 462 3.21 -14.23 16.53
C LYS A 462 3.09 -15.20 15.38
N LEU A 463 3.20 -14.65 14.19
CA LEU A 463 3.43 -15.38 12.96
C LEU A 463 4.48 -16.47 13.20
N CYS A 464 4.18 -17.63 12.70
CA CYS A 464 4.89 -18.89 12.78
C CYS A 464 6.40 -18.80 12.83
N GLY A 465 6.96 -19.49 13.76
CA GLY A 465 8.39 -19.55 13.92
C GLY A 465 9.04 -18.32 14.57
N TYR A 466 8.30 -17.34 14.99
CA TYR A 466 8.83 -16.11 15.58
C TYR A 466 8.32 -15.96 17.02
N ASP A 467 8.83 -16.75 17.95
CA ASP A 467 8.46 -16.68 19.37
C ASP A 467 9.41 -15.78 20.16
N LYS A 468 8.85 -14.89 21.01
CA LYS A 468 9.61 -14.00 21.90
C LYS A 468 10.47 -14.74 22.93
N SER A 469 10.08 -15.96 23.27
CA SER A 469 10.78 -16.77 24.26
C SER A 469 12.07 -17.43 23.73
N GLU A 470 12.35 -17.35 22.43
CA GLU A 470 13.44 -18.12 21.80
C GLU A 470 14.75 -17.33 21.60
N GLY A 471 15.01 -16.31 22.43
CA GLY A 471 16.36 -15.73 22.53
C GLY A 471 16.86 -15.01 21.28
N TYR A 472 16.05 -14.18 20.63
CA TYR A 472 16.50 -13.30 19.56
C TYR A 472 16.13 -11.84 19.85
N VAL A 473 16.81 -10.92 19.17
CA VAL A 473 16.60 -9.48 19.35
C VAL A 473 15.18 -9.05 19.03
N GLN A 474 14.51 -8.41 19.99
CA GLN A 474 13.17 -7.85 19.83
C GLN A 474 13.21 -6.33 19.75
N ARG A 475 12.61 -5.77 18.70
CA ARG A 475 12.52 -4.32 18.53
C ARG A 475 11.36 -3.76 19.35
N ILE A 476 11.67 -2.93 20.34
CA ILE A 476 10.69 -2.19 21.15
C ILE A 476 10.77 -0.70 20.82
N THR A 477 9.63 -0.02 20.80
CA THR A 477 9.56 1.43 20.61
C THR A 477 9.32 2.08 21.95
N ILE A 478 10.21 2.99 22.35
CA ILE A 478 10.13 3.79 23.56
C ILE A 478 10.13 5.25 23.14
N THR A 479 9.20 6.05 23.66
CA THR A 479 9.12 7.48 23.34
C THR A 479 10.05 8.28 24.22
N GLY A 480 10.76 9.27 23.66
CA GLY A 480 11.65 10.16 24.41
C GLY A 480 12.20 11.28 23.54
N ASN A 481 12.59 12.37 24.19
CA ASN A 481 13.18 13.55 23.55
C ASN A 481 14.71 13.59 23.68
N SER A 482 15.29 12.69 24.46
CA SER A 482 16.73 12.51 24.61
C SER A 482 17.09 11.05 24.87
N ILE A 483 18.37 10.72 24.72
CA ILE A 483 18.87 9.37 24.99
C ILE A 483 18.69 9.01 26.47
N GLU A 484 18.88 9.95 27.38
CA GLU A 484 18.69 9.74 28.82
C GLU A 484 17.23 9.38 29.14
N GLU A 485 16.26 10.09 28.56
CA GLU A 485 14.84 9.77 28.74
C GLU A 485 14.52 8.35 28.25
N ILE A 486 15.07 7.95 27.11
CA ILE A 486 14.89 6.59 26.58
C ILE A 486 15.54 5.55 27.49
N LEU A 487 16.73 5.79 28.00
CA LEU A 487 17.42 4.84 28.89
C LEU A 487 16.73 4.72 30.26
N ASP A 488 16.27 5.84 30.83
CA ASP A 488 15.48 5.82 32.08
C ASP A 488 14.26 4.90 31.99
N LYS A 489 13.51 5.02 30.91
CA LYS A 489 12.36 4.17 30.62
C LYS A 489 12.78 2.76 30.19
N GLY A 490 13.84 2.69 29.37
CA GLY A 490 14.34 1.47 28.74
C GLY A 490 14.70 0.38 29.74
N GLN A 491 15.26 0.75 30.89
CA GLN A 491 15.57 -0.22 31.95
C GLN A 491 14.32 -0.98 32.44
N THR A 492 13.17 -0.34 32.49
CA THR A 492 11.91 -0.98 32.89
C THR A 492 11.43 -2.02 31.87
N TYR A 493 11.86 -1.89 30.62
CA TYR A 493 11.49 -2.76 29.51
C TYR A 493 12.65 -3.68 29.06
N ASP A 494 13.68 -3.87 29.90
CA ASP A 494 14.86 -4.68 29.59
C ASP A 494 15.52 -4.30 28.25
N LEU A 495 15.60 -2.99 27.95
CA LEU A 495 16.27 -2.49 26.77
C LEU A 495 17.77 -2.75 26.88
N LYS A 496 18.31 -3.54 25.96
CA LYS A 496 19.70 -3.99 26.00
C LYS A 496 20.55 -3.35 24.92
N TYR A 497 19.98 -3.13 23.71
CA TYR A 497 20.74 -2.69 22.55
C TYR A 497 20.16 -1.44 21.92
N ILE A 498 21.08 -0.61 21.36
CA ILE A 498 20.76 0.51 20.48
C ILE A 498 21.47 0.27 19.14
N PHE A 499 20.70 0.28 18.06
CA PHE A 499 21.20 0.21 16.69
C PHE A 499 21.20 1.64 16.12
N VAL A 500 22.35 2.12 15.70
CA VAL A 500 22.52 3.48 15.20
C VAL A 500 22.96 3.43 13.75
N ASN A 501 22.13 3.93 12.85
CA ASN A 501 22.44 4.05 11.44
C ASN A 501 23.11 5.40 11.16
N LYS A 502 24.02 5.45 10.19
CA LYS A 502 24.64 6.70 9.74
C LYS A 502 23.63 7.63 9.07
N GLU A 503 22.62 7.06 8.41
CA GLU A 503 21.53 7.82 7.83
C GLU A 503 20.55 8.26 8.92
N ARG A 504 20.02 9.49 8.79
CA ARG A 504 19.17 10.10 9.82
C ARG A 504 17.96 9.25 10.16
N ASN A 505 17.73 9.06 11.44
CA ASN A 505 16.54 8.47 12.00
C ASN A 505 15.48 9.56 12.23
N ASP A 506 14.41 9.54 11.47
CA ASP A 506 13.36 10.57 11.55
C ASP A 506 12.62 10.61 12.90
N PHE A 507 12.70 9.53 13.71
CA PHE A 507 12.01 9.45 15.00
C PHE A 507 12.88 9.89 16.17
N HIS A 508 14.16 9.52 16.18
CA HIS A 508 15.08 9.78 17.27
C HIS A 508 16.35 10.45 16.74
N GLY A 509 16.18 11.62 16.12
CA GLY A 509 17.29 12.34 15.48
C GLY A 509 18.49 12.64 16.41
N PHE A 510 18.29 12.64 17.73
CA PHE A 510 19.36 12.76 18.72
C PHE A 510 20.21 11.47 18.84
N ILE A 511 19.69 10.31 18.44
CA ILE A 511 20.45 9.05 18.40
C ILE A 511 21.49 9.08 17.28
N ASP A 512 21.24 9.83 16.21
CA ASP A 512 22.17 9.93 15.07
C ASP A 512 23.53 10.48 15.48
N ASP A 513 23.55 11.36 16.50
CA ASP A 513 24.81 11.93 17.03
C ASP A 513 25.71 10.84 17.64
N ILE A 514 25.14 9.77 18.20
CA ILE A 514 25.89 8.65 18.79
C ILE A 514 26.81 8.00 17.74
N TYR A 515 26.37 7.93 16.48
CA TYR A 515 27.19 7.35 15.41
C TYR A 515 28.53 8.04 15.24
N PHE A 516 28.57 9.37 15.41
CA PHE A 516 29.74 10.23 15.16
C PHE A 516 30.48 10.63 16.44
N LYS A 517 29.81 10.57 17.61
CA LYS A 517 30.29 11.06 18.89
C LYS A 517 30.18 9.98 19.96
N GLU A 518 30.57 8.74 19.63
CA GLU A 518 30.46 7.61 20.54
C GLU A 518 31.19 7.81 21.89
N ASP A 519 32.29 8.59 21.89
CA ASP A 519 33.06 8.90 23.11
C ASP A 519 32.28 9.76 24.12
N ASP A 520 31.23 10.47 23.69
CA ASP A 520 30.39 11.29 24.59
C ASP A 520 29.40 10.40 25.40
N TYR A 521 29.29 9.09 25.07
CA TYR A 521 28.38 8.15 25.67
C TYR A 521 29.10 6.93 26.28
N PRO A 522 29.90 7.12 27.36
CA PRO A 522 30.76 6.06 27.89
C PRO A 522 30.00 4.81 28.38
N TYR A 523 28.71 4.94 28.65
CA TYR A 523 27.81 3.88 29.06
C TYR A 523 27.25 3.04 27.89
N LEU A 524 27.65 3.34 26.65
CA LEU A 524 27.30 2.59 25.44
C LEU A 524 28.54 1.83 24.95
N GLU A 525 28.57 0.52 25.17
CA GLU A 525 29.66 -0.34 24.71
C GLU A 525 29.42 -0.75 23.25
N LYS A 526 30.33 -0.35 22.35
CA LYS A 526 30.21 -0.71 20.93
C LYS A 526 30.58 -2.18 20.72
N ILE A 527 29.59 -3.00 20.37
CA ILE A 527 29.76 -4.45 20.13
C ILE A 527 29.82 -4.81 18.65
N PHE A 528 29.39 -3.92 17.75
CA PHE A 528 29.47 -4.11 16.31
C PHE A 528 29.65 -2.77 15.58
N ASP A 529 30.46 -2.80 14.51
CA ASP A 529 30.66 -1.69 13.62
C ASP A 529 30.73 -2.23 12.18
N SER A 530 29.79 -1.82 11.31
CA SER A 530 29.71 -2.28 9.92
C SER A 530 31.00 -2.01 9.13
N ASP A 531 31.71 -0.90 9.41
CA ASP A 531 32.95 -0.55 8.73
C ASP A 531 34.08 -1.54 9.03
N THR A 532 34.11 -2.13 10.23
CA THR A 532 35.12 -3.13 10.64
C THR A 532 34.75 -4.54 10.18
N HIS A 533 33.49 -4.80 9.85
CA HIS A 533 32.98 -6.11 9.40
C HIS A 533 32.87 -6.23 7.88
N GLY A 534 33.40 -5.26 7.12
CA GLY A 534 33.52 -5.31 5.67
C GLY A 534 32.26 -4.91 4.88
N PHE A 535 31.24 -4.36 5.55
CA PHE A 535 30.09 -3.79 4.89
C PHE A 535 30.43 -2.46 4.23
N GLN A 536 30.06 -2.28 2.97
CA GLN A 536 30.39 -1.10 2.19
C GLN A 536 29.24 -0.09 2.16
N ASN A 537 28.01 -0.56 2.06
CA ASN A 537 26.80 0.25 1.87
C ASN A 537 26.01 0.39 3.16
N LEU A 538 25.87 -0.66 3.96
CA LEU A 538 25.22 -0.62 5.25
C LEU A 538 26.15 0.05 6.27
N LYS A 539 25.71 1.18 6.81
CA LYS A 539 26.45 1.93 7.83
C LYS A 539 25.69 1.91 9.14
N VAL A 540 26.00 0.92 9.98
CA VAL A 540 25.35 0.70 11.28
C VAL A 540 26.38 0.38 12.36
N LYS A 541 26.17 0.93 13.55
CA LYS A 541 26.86 0.56 14.78
C LYS A 541 25.86 0.00 15.78
N VAL A 542 26.26 -1.00 16.55
CA VAL A 542 25.44 -1.59 17.61
C VAL A 542 26.12 -1.37 18.94
N PHE A 543 25.37 -0.85 19.88
CA PHE A 543 25.83 -0.59 21.23
C PHE A 543 25.01 -1.42 22.23
N GLU A 544 25.70 -2.04 23.17
CA GLU A 544 25.12 -2.63 24.38
C GLU A 544 25.10 -1.58 25.48
N ILE A 545 24.00 -1.52 26.25
CA ILE A 545 23.80 -0.51 27.30
C ILE A 545 24.34 -1.04 28.61
N ASN A 546 25.31 -0.33 29.18
CA ASN A 546 25.78 -0.56 30.53
C ASN A 546 25.02 0.35 31.51
N TYR A 547 23.95 -0.15 32.12
CA TYR A 547 23.10 0.65 33.03
C TYR A 547 23.82 1.07 34.31
N ASP A 548 24.79 0.28 34.82
CA ASP A 548 25.56 0.67 36.01
C ASP A 548 26.42 1.90 35.71
N GLU A 549 27.07 1.92 34.57
CA GLU A 549 27.86 3.03 34.11
C GLU A 549 27.00 4.25 33.75
N TYR A 550 25.82 4.03 33.15
CA TYR A 550 24.82 5.06 32.86
C TYR A 550 24.41 5.82 34.13
N TRP A 551 24.04 5.10 35.19
CA TRP A 551 23.63 5.72 36.45
C TRP A 551 24.76 6.43 37.15
N ASN A 552 26.01 5.94 37.06
CA ASN A 552 27.17 6.62 37.57
C ASN A 552 27.46 7.93 36.80
N PHE A 553 27.42 7.87 35.47
CA PHE A 553 27.56 9.05 34.61
C PHE A 553 26.50 10.12 34.90
N LYS A 554 25.26 9.72 35.05
CA LYS A 554 24.14 10.62 35.36
C LYS A 554 24.29 11.31 36.74
N LYS A 555 24.82 10.59 37.74
CA LYS A 555 25.08 11.16 39.08
C LYS A 555 26.21 12.20 39.08
N ILE A 556 27.16 12.08 38.17
CA ILE A 556 28.29 13.01 38.08
C ILE A 556 27.89 14.29 37.34
N ASN A 557 26.98 14.21 36.39
CA ASN A 557 26.58 15.31 35.51
C ASN A 557 25.31 16.05 35.95
N ASN A 558 24.57 15.54 36.95
CA ASN A 558 23.49 16.20 37.66
C ASN A 558 23.97 16.74 39.01
#